data_ab79e2e06e6b08d040276f692728018a
#
_entry.id   ab79e2e06e6b08d040276f692728018a
#
_cell.length_a   1.000
_cell.length_b   1.000
_cell.length_c   1.000
_cell.angle_alpha   90.00
_cell.angle_beta   90.00
_cell.angle_gamma   90.00
#
_symmetry.space_group_name_H-M   'P 1'
#
loop_
_entity.id
_entity.type
_entity.pdbx_description
1 polymer ?
#
loop_
_entity_poly.entity_id
_entity_poly.type
_entity_poly.pdbx_seq_one_letter_code
_entity_poly.pdbx_strand_id
1 'polypeptide(L)'
;MKKFGTLLFGGAFNPPTIAHVLNVKYLSDTLCYDNFIVFPTGNPPHKELECLDDETRFLLSKKVFEEINDIKVSDIEFKMQGESYTYRTLHEFKKKYDNLHLIIGMDSFLSFSKWKNVDDILELSNIVVLKRGGYDFKETEIYLKHKDKFTFIDNPVFEMSSTFVRERLKNGDDIRFYVTDKCYEFLKNFDFKEICGCTQEKKY
;
A
#
# COMPACT_ATOMS: atom_id res chain seq x y z
N MET A 1 -4.67 23.38 11.46
CA MET A 1 -4.21 22.24 10.63
C MET A 1 -5.31 21.88 9.65
N LYS A 2 -4.95 21.53 8.40
CA LYS A 2 -5.92 21.04 7.40
C LYS A 2 -6.49 19.71 7.89
N LYS A 3 -7.82 19.59 7.96
CA LYS A 3 -8.47 18.33 8.31
C LYS A 3 -8.72 17.54 7.03
N PHE A 4 -8.28 16.29 7.02
CA PHE A 4 -8.57 15.32 5.97
C PHE A 4 -9.85 14.56 6.31
N GLY A 5 -10.58 14.11 5.29
CA GLY A 5 -11.72 13.22 5.49
C GLY A 5 -11.26 11.79 5.74
N THR A 6 -11.51 10.91 4.78
CA THR A 6 -11.10 9.50 4.86
C THR A 6 -9.79 9.28 4.09
N LEU A 7 -8.71 8.97 4.80
CA LEU A 7 -7.43 8.57 4.23
C LEU A 7 -7.49 7.11 3.77
N LEU A 8 -7.04 6.85 2.55
CA LEU A 8 -7.03 5.52 1.92
C LEU A 8 -5.62 5.16 1.50
N PHE A 9 -5.04 4.12 2.10
CA PHE A 9 -3.69 3.65 1.79
C PHE A 9 -3.75 2.23 1.23
N GLY A 10 -3.65 2.12 -0.10
CA GLY A 10 -3.63 0.86 -0.82
C GLY A 10 -2.23 0.32 -1.05
N GLY A 11 -2.09 -1.00 -1.07
CA GLY A 11 -0.82 -1.65 -1.38
C GLY A 11 -0.95 -3.16 -1.49
N ALA A 12 -0.01 -3.80 -2.19
CA ALA A 12 0.01 -5.25 -2.28
C ALA A 12 0.23 -5.93 -0.92
N PHE A 13 1.02 -5.31 -0.02
CA PHE A 13 1.37 -5.81 1.31
C PHE A 13 1.74 -7.31 1.30
N ASN A 14 2.70 -7.65 0.47
CA ASN A 14 3.10 -9.02 0.19
C ASN A 14 4.59 -9.29 0.50
N PRO A 15 4.98 -9.34 1.80
CA PRO A 15 4.23 -8.95 2.99
C PRO A 15 4.26 -7.42 3.26
N PRO A 16 3.50 -6.92 4.27
CA PRO A 16 3.70 -5.59 4.82
C PRO A 16 5.12 -5.46 5.38
N THR A 17 5.83 -4.38 5.01
CA THR A 17 7.20 -4.11 5.50
C THR A 17 7.16 -3.05 6.59
N ILE A 18 8.29 -2.90 7.31
CA ILE A 18 8.44 -1.85 8.31
C ILE A 18 8.23 -0.45 7.71
N ALA A 19 8.65 -0.23 6.46
CA ALA A 19 8.44 1.05 5.77
C ALA A 19 6.95 1.37 5.56
N HIS A 20 6.11 0.37 5.25
CA HIS A 20 4.66 0.58 5.14
C HIS A 20 4.08 1.01 6.49
N VAL A 21 4.48 0.35 7.57
CA VAL A 21 4.00 0.63 8.93
C VAL A 21 4.44 2.02 9.38
N LEU A 22 5.71 2.38 9.16
CA LEU A 22 6.24 3.69 9.52
C LEU A 22 5.56 4.83 8.76
N ASN A 23 5.23 4.65 7.49
CA ASN A 23 4.47 5.62 6.72
C ASN A 23 3.05 5.80 7.30
N VAL A 24 2.32 4.71 7.57
CA VAL A 24 0.99 4.78 8.19
C VAL A 24 1.07 5.44 9.57
N LYS A 25 2.03 5.04 10.41
CA LYS A 25 2.24 5.62 11.73
C LYS A 25 2.56 7.11 11.67
N TYR A 26 3.48 7.51 10.79
CA TYR A 26 3.82 8.93 10.61
C TYR A 26 2.60 9.77 10.21
N LEU A 27 1.82 9.29 9.24
CA LEU A 27 0.61 9.97 8.81
C LEU A 27 -0.45 10.03 9.92
N SER A 28 -0.62 8.97 10.68
CA SER A 28 -1.58 8.94 11.79
C SER A 28 -1.21 9.90 12.91
N ASP A 29 0.07 10.14 13.14
CA ASP A 29 0.57 11.05 14.17
C ASP A 29 0.54 12.53 13.73
N THR A 30 0.67 12.78 12.43
CA THR A 30 0.89 14.14 11.92
C THR A 30 -0.32 14.76 11.23
N LEU A 31 -1.27 13.95 10.77
CA LEU A 31 -2.46 14.43 10.08
C LEU A 31 -3.69 14.36 10.97
N CYS A 32 -4.59 15.32 10.81
CA CYS A 32 -5.93 15.27 11.40
C CYS A 32 -6.89 14.70 10.34
N TYR A 33 -7.57 13.59 10.64
CA TYR A 33 -8.47 12.88 9.70
C TYR A 33 -9.72 12.34 10.40
N ASP A 34 -10.74 12.00 9.61
CA ASP A 34 -11.96 11.36 10.13
C ASP A 34 -11.83 9.83 10.18
N ASN A 35 -11.27 9.23 9.14
CA ASN A 35 -10.96 7.80 9.07
C ASN A 35 -9.62 7.58 8.40
N PHE A 36 -8.92 6.50 8.78
CA PHE A 36 -7.75 6.03 8.06
C PHE A 36 -7.91 4.54 7.78
N ILE A 37 -7.96 4.19 6.49
CA ILE A 37 -8.22 2.82 6.03
C ILE A 37 -7.03 2.36 5.20
N VAL A 38 -6.43 1.25 5.61
CA VAL A 38 -5.47 0.49 4.82
C VAL A 38 -6.23 -0.61 4.07
N PHE A 39 -5.93 -0.82 2.80
CA PHE A 39 -6.56 -1.88 2.02
C PHE A 39 -5.54 -2.64 1.17
N PRO A 40 -5.37 -3.95 1.39
CA PRO A 40 -4.55 -4.78 0.53
C PRO A 40 -5.18 -4.88 -0.86
N THR A 41 -4.33 -4.76 -1.89
CA THR A 41 -4.75 -4.91 -3.29
C THR A 41 -5.19 -6.35 -3.56
N GLY A 42 -6.36 -6.52 -4.16
CA GLY A 42 -6.90 -7.83 -4.56
C GLY A 42 -6.18 -8.39 -5.79
N ASN A 43 -6.78 -8.21 -6.95
CA ASN A 43 -6.25 -8.68 -8.24
C ASN A 43 -5.71 -7.51 -9.08
N PRO A 44 -4.44 -7.09 -8.91
CA PRO A 44 -3.88 -5.97 -9.65
C PRO A 44 -3.68 -6.31 -11.13
N PRO A 45 -4.06 -5.41 -12.08
CA PRO A 45 -4.10 -5.72 -13.52
C PRO A 45 -2.73 -5.95 -14.16
N HIS A 46 -1.64 -5.55 -13.50
CA HIS A 46 -0.28 -5.57 -14.08
C HIS A 46 0.73 -6.35 -13.26
N LYS A 47 0.28 -7.11 -12.24
CA LYS A 47 1.19 -7.80 -11.35
C LYS A 47 0.55 -9.05 -10.77
N GLU A 48 1.13 -10.20 -11.09
CA GLU A 48 0.85 -11.40 -10.32
C GLU A 48 1.45 -11.27 -8.91
N LEU A 49 0.64 -11.54 -7.91
CA LEU A 49 1.06 -11.52 -6.51
C LEU A 49 1.50 -12.93 -6.10
N GLU A 50 2.79 -13.17 -6.26
CA GLU A 50 3.43 -14.42 -5.83
C GLU A 50 3.46 -14.54 -4.30
N CYS A 51 3.63 -15.75 -3.82
CA CYS A 51 3.95 -16.16 -2.45
C CYS A 51 2.78 -16.16 -1.46
N LEU A 52 2.10 -15.05 -1.22
CA LEU A 52 1.01 -14.99 -0.26
C LEU A 52 -0.32 -14.83 -0.97
N ASP A 53 -1.29 -15.68 -0.63
CA ASP A 53 -2.66 -15.56 -1.13
C ASP A 53 -3.40 -14.34 -0.50
N ASP A 54 -4.58 -14.05 -1.01
CA ASP A 54 -5.37 -12.90 -0.63
C ASP A 54 -5.77 -12.93 0.85
N GLU A 55 -6.17 -14.09 1.36
CA GLU A 55 -6.59 -14.26 2.74
C GLU A 55 -5.41 -14.02 3.69
N THR A 56 -4.26 -14.63 3.40
CA THR A 56 -3.03 -14.45 4.16
C THR A 56 -2.59 -12.99 4.17
N ARG A 57 -2.62 -12.31 3.02
CA ARG A 57 -2.25 -10.89 2.92
C ARG A 57 -3.20 -9.99 3.72
N PHE A 58 -4.49 -10.30 3.71
CA PHE A 58 -5.48 -9.59 4.49
C PHE A 58 -5.27 -9.78 6.00
N LEU A 59 -5.17 -11.04 6.45
CA LEU A 59 -4.96 -11.36 7.87
C LEU A 59 -3.67 -10.75 8.40
N LEU A 60 -2.60 -10.81 7.60
CA LEU A 60 -1.32 -10.22 7.97
C LEU A 60 -1.40 -8.68 8.03
N SER A 61 -2.06 -8.05 7.07
CA SER A 61 -2.28 -6.61 7.09
C SER A 61 -3.09 -6.18 8.32
N LYS A 62 -4.14 -6.92 8.69
CA LYS A 62 -4.87 -6.68 9.94
C LYS A 62 -3.97 -6.76 11.16
N LYS A 63 -3.21 -7.85 11.29
CA LYS A 63 -2.30 -8.04 12.42
C LYS A 63 -1.28 -6.91 12.57
N VAL A 64 -0.85 -6.35 11.47
CA VAL A 64 0.23 -5.34 11.42
C VAL A 64 -0.31 -3.93 11.59
N PHE A 65 -1.33 -3.54 10.85
CA PHE A 65 -1.78 -2.14 10.80
C PHE A 65 -2.79 -1.79 11.90
N GLU A 66 -3.63 -2.73 12.36
CA GLU A 66 -4.57 -2.49 13.47
C GLU A 66 -3.88 -2.37 14.84
N GLU A 67 -2.54 -2.52 14.91
CA GLU A 67 -1.75 -2.13 16.10
C GLU A 67 -1.59 -0.62 16.22
N ILE A 68 -1.74 0.11 15.13
CA ILE A 68 -1.73 1.58 15.14
C ILE A 68 -3.16 2.03 15.45
N ASN A 69 -3.31 2.83 16.49
CA ASN A 69 -4.62 3.31 16.93
C ASN A 69 -5.37 3.98 15.77
N ASP A 70 -6.67 3.74 15.71
CA ASP A 70 -7.61 4.32 14.73
C ASP A 70 -7.38 3.92 13.27
N ILE A 71 -6.49 2.95 12.99
CA ILE A 71 -6.33 2.38 11.66
C ILE A 71 -7.26 1.19 11.46
N LYS A 72 -8.00 1.21 10.35
CA LYS A 72 -8.87 0.10 9.92
C LYS A 72 -8.25 -0.59 8.71
N VAL A 73 -8.39 -1.91 8.64
CA VAL A 73 -7.99 -2.67 7.45
C VAL A 73 -9.24 -3.17 6.73
N SER A 74 -9.33 -2.90 5.43
CA SER A 74 -10.48 -3.26 4.59
C SER A 74 -10.13 -4.38 3.60
N ASP A 75 -11.04 -5.34 3.47
CA ASP A 75 -10.99 -6.42 2.49
C ASP A 75 -11.74 -6.10 1.20
N ILE A 76 -12.00 -4.83 0.95
CA ILE A 76 -12.89 -4.36 -0.10
C ILE A 76 -12.51 -4.90 -1.50
N GLU A 77 -11.22 -4.91 -1.83
CA GLU A 77 -10.75 -5.35 -3.13
C GLU A 77 -10.85 -6.88 -3.32
N PHE A 78 -10.76 -7.65 -2.24
CA PHE A 78 -10.96 -9.11 -2.29
C PHE A 78 -12.44 -9.52 -2.51
N LYS A 79 -13.36 -8.63 -2.17
CA LYS A 79 -14.81 -8.82 -2.41
C LYS A 79 -15.25 -8.35 -3.80
N MET A 80 -14.39 -7.63 -4.51
CA MET A 80 -14.68 -7.13 -5.85
C MET A 80 -14.38 -8.20 -6.89
N GLN A 81 -15.26 -8.33 -7.90
CA GLN A 81 -15.00 -9.21 -9.02
C GLN A 81 -14.12 -8.54 -10.08
N GLY A 82 -13.18 -9.31 -10.65
CA GLY A 82 -12.27 -8.87 -11.71
C GLY A 82 -11.09 -8.05 -11.20
N GLU A 83 -10.48 -7.26 -12.07
CA GLU A 83 -9.26 -6.51 -11.76
C GLU A 83 -9.49 -5.35 -10.78
N SER A 84 -8.55 -5.19 -9.85
CA SER A 84 -8.53 -4.15 -8.81
C SER A 84 -7.98 -2.84 -9.36
N TYR A 85 -8.75 -2.16 -10.20
CA TYR A 85 -8.42 -0.80 -10.60
C TYR A 85 -8.82 0.21 -9.53
N THR A 86 -7.96 1.15 -9.24
CA THR A 86 -8.15 2.16 -8.18
C THR A 86 -9.47 2.93 -8.28
N TYR A 87 -9.91 3.33 -9.48
CA TYR A 87 -11.18 4.04 -9.65
C TYR A 87 -12.37 3.20 -9.16
N ARG A 88 -12.36 1.87 -9.40
CA ARG A 88 -13.41 0.97 -8.93
C ARG A 88 -13.43 0.87 -7.40
N THR A 89 -12.26 0.76 -6.80
CA THR A 89 -12.09 0.72 -5.34
C THR A 89 -12.59 2.01 -4.68
N LEU A 90 -12.29 3.17 -5.29
CA LEU A 90 -12.79 4.46 -4.83
C LEU A 90 -14.32 4.57 -4.93
N HIS A 91 -14.93 4.06 -6.00
CA HIS A 91 -16.40 3.98 -6.09
C HIS A 91 -17.02 3.18 -4.94
N GLU A 92 -16.41 2.05 -4.56
CA GLU A 92 -16.90 1.27 -3.43
C GLU A 92 -16.73 1.99 -2.09
N PHE A 93 -15.59 2.65 -1.87
CA PHE A 93 -15.37 3.47 -0.67
C PHE A 93 -16.32 4.66 -0.61
N LYS A 94 -16.61 5.30 -1.74
CA LYS A 94 -17.50 6.47 -1.82
C LYS A 94 -18.94 6.16 -1.39
N LYS A 95 -19.38 4.90 -1.45
CA LYS A 95 -20.69 4.48 -0.94
C LYS A 95 -20.81 4.59 0.59
N LYS A 96 -19.68 4.63 1.31
CA LYS A 96 -19.64 4.58 2.77
C LYS A 96 -18.93 5.78 3.42
N TYR A 97 -18.09 6.47 2.66
CA TYR A 97 -17.21 7.51 3.17
C TYR A 97 -17.21 8.72 2.25
N ASP A 98 -17.19 9.89 2.85
CA ASP A 98 -17.07 11.15 2.16
C ASP A 98 -15.63 11.67 2.18
N ASN A 99 -15.35 12.67 1.34
CA ASN A 99 -14.08 13.39 1.29
C ASN A 99 -12.86 12.43 1.29
N LEU A 100 -12.81 11.56 0.25
CA LEU A 100 -11.76 10.56 0.12
C LEU A 100 -10.42 11.21 -0.23
N HIS A 101 -9.35 10.70 0.38
CA HIS A 101 -7.97 11.10 0.12
C HIS A 101 -7.14 9.85 -0.13
N LEU A 102 -6.78 9.60 -1.39
CA LEU A 102 -5.95 8.46 -1.79
C LEU A 102 -4.48 8.78 -1.55
N ILE A 103 -3.81 7.96 -0.76
CA ILE A 103 -2.38 8.09 -0.47
C ILE A 103 -1.59 7.26 -1.48
N ILE A 104 -0.63 7.91 -2.16
CA ILE A 104 0.28 7.28 -3.13
C ILE A 104 1.72 7.70 -2.88
N GLY A 105 2.68 6.89 -3.31
CA GLY A 105 4.08 7.29 -3.33
C GLY A 105 4.44 8.19 -4.53
N MET A 106 5.59 8.87 -4.47
CA MET A 106 6.10 9.74 -5.53
C MET A 106 6.28 8.99 -6.87
N ASP A 107 6.69 7.73 -6.84
CA ASP A 107 6.80 6.87 -8.04
C ASP A 107 5.46 6.69 -8.75
N SER A 108 4.41 6.47 -7.97
CA SER A 108 3.03 6.36 -8.44
C SER A 108 2.49 7.69 -8.97
N PHE A 109 2.80 8.81 -8.30
CA PHE A 109 2.47 10.15 -8.75
C PHE A 109 3.09 10.46 -10.13
N LEU A 110 4.36 10.15 -10.33
CA LEU A 110 5.04 10.39 -11.60
C LEU A 110 4.46 9.56 -12.76
N SER A 111 3.86 8.42 -12.46
CA SER A 111 3.19 7.54 -13.43
C SER A 111 1.65 7.65 -13.41
N PHE A 112 1.08 8.57 -12.63
CA PHE A 112 -0.35 8.66 -12.36
C PHE A 112 -1.21 8.83 -13.61
N SER A 113 -0.71 9.57 -14.61
CA SER A 113 -1.39 9.75 -15.91
C SER A 113 -1.61 8.45 -16.70
N LYS A 114 -0.89 7.37 -16.34
CA LYS A 114 -1.03 6.05 -16.99
C LYS A 114 -2.08 5.17 -16.28
N TRP A 115 -2.63 5.63 -15.17
CA TRP A 115 -3.64 4.86 -14.45
C TRP A 115 -4.96 4.85 -15.22
N LYS A 116 -5.74 3.79 -15.05
CA LYS A 116 -7.04 3.68 -15.70
C LYS A 116 -8.04 4.63 -15.07
N ASN A 117 -8.76 5.37 -15.90
CA ASN A 117 -9.81 6.32 -15.49
C ASN A 117 -9.31 7.36 -14.46
N VAL A 118 -8.22 8.06 -14.78
CA VAL A 118 -7.63 9.08 -13.90
C VAL A 118 -8.62 10.19 -13.55
N ASP A 119 -9.47 10.60 -14.49
CA ASP A 119 -10.46 11.64 -14.26
C ASP A 119 -11.47 11.21 -13.18
N ASP A 120 -11.95 9.95 -13.21
CA ASP A 120 -12.82 9.39 -12.16
C ASP A 120 -12.11 9.38 -10.80
N ILE A 121 -10.82 9.02 -10.76
CA ILE A 121 -10.04 9.03 -9.53
C ILE A 121 -9.99 10.43 -8.93
N LEU A 122 -9.73 11.45 -9.75
CA LEU A 122 -9.65 12.85 -9.33
C LEU A 122 -11.01 13.45 -8.98
N GLU A 123 -12.10 12.95 -9.58
CA GLU A 123 -13.46 13.32 -9.19
C GLU A 123 -13.83 12.75 -7.82
N LEU A 124 -13.51 11.48 -7.59
CA LEU A 124 -13.87 10.74 -6.38
C LEU A 124 -13.00 11.08 -5.17
N SER A 125 -11.73 11.47 -5.39
CA SER A 125 -10.77 11.68 -4.29
C SER A 125 -9.79 12.81 -4.55
N ASN A 126 -9.23 13.32 -3.45
CA ASN A 126 -7.99 14.08 -3.48
C ASN A 126 -6.80 13.11 -3.35
N ILE A 127 -5.63 13.53 -3.79
CA ILE A 127 -4.42 12.71 -3.79
C ILE A 127 -3.43 13.25 -2.75
N VAL A 128 -2.98 12.37 -1.87
CA VAL A 128 -1.92 12.64 -0.89
C VAL A 128 -0.67 11.93 -1.37
N VAL A 129 0.39 12.69 -1.66
CA VAL A 129 1.62 12.16 -2.22
C VAL A 129 2.70 12.12 -1.15
N LEU A 130 3.27 10.93 -0.93
CA LEU A 130 4.38 10.71 -0.01
C LEU A 130 5.71 10.76 -0.76
N LYS A 131 6.74 11.30 -0.11
CA LYS A 131 8.12 11.14 -0.57
C LYS A 131 8.49 9.67 -0.65
N ARG A 132 9.29 9.34 -1.66
CA ARG A 132 9.88 8.02 -1.84
C ARG A 132 11.30 8.15 -2.34
N GLY A 133 12.24 7.40 -1.78
CA GLY A 133 13.64 7.43 -2.19
C GLY A 133 13.82 7.09 -3.66
N GLY A 134 14.78 7.77 -4.29
CA GLY A 134 15.04 7.64 -5.72
C GLY A 134 14.05 8.35 -6.65
N TYR A 135 13.04 9.04 -6.11
CA TYR A 135 12.03 9.77 -6.90
C TYR A 135 11.88 11.20 -6.43
N ASP A 136 12.28 12.14 -7.27
CA ASP A 136 12.09 13.56 -7.03
C ASP A 136 10.79 14.07 -7.65
N PHE A 137 10.24 15.13 -7.06
CA PHE A 137 9.07 15.80 -7.61
C PHE A 137 9.38 16.34 -9.02
N LYS A 138 8.47 16.06 -9.95
CA LYS A 138 8.43 16.69 -11.28
C LYS A 138 7.00 17.11 -11.59
N GLU A 139 6.85 18.29 -12.17
CA GLU A 139 5.55 18.72 -12.67
C GLU A 139 5.11 17.80 -13.82
N THR A 140 3.93 17.20 -13.65
CA THR A 140 3.29 16.36 -14.67
C THR A 140 2.11 17.14 -15.27
N GLU A 141 1.69 16.83 -16.50
CA GLU A 141 0.56 17.50 -17.13
C GLU A 141 -0.72 17.38 -16.29
N ILE A 142 -0.96 16.21 -15.69
CA ILE A 142 -2.13 15.98 -14.84
C ILE A 142 -2.07 16.83 -13.57
N TYR A 143 -0.89 16.99 -12.97
CA TYR A 143 -0.70 17.86 -11.83
C TYR A 143 -0.95 19.32 -12.20
N LEU A 144 -0.43 19.79 -13.33
CA LEU A 144 -0.60 21.18 -13.78
C LEU A 144 -2.08 21.54 -13.98
N LYS A 145 -2.89 20.57 -14.45
CA LYS A 145 -4.34 20.76 -14.67
C LYS A 145 -5.16 20.73 -13.37
N HIS A 146 -4.71 20.00 -12.34
CA HIS A 146 -5.49 19.67 -11.14
C HIS A 146 -4.70 19.90 -9.85
N LYS A 147 -3.92 21.00 -9.77
CA LYS A 147 -3.01 21.28 -8.62
C LYS A 147 -3.72 21.23 -7.26
N ASP A 148 -4.95 21.67 -7.20
CA ASP A 148 -5.80 21.69 -6.01
C ASP A 148 -6.16 20.31 -5.47
N LYS A 149 -6.08 19.27 -6.31
CA LYS A 149 -6.35 17.88 -5.94
C LYS A 149 -5.17 17.19 -5.24
N PHE A 150 -3.96 17.74 -5.33
CA PHE A 150 -2.76 17.12 -4.81
C PHE A 150 -2.25 17.80 -3.53
N THR A 151 -1.91 16.99 -2.54
CA THR A 151 -1.24 17.45 -1.31
C THR A 151 0.03 16.63 -1.14
N PHE A 152 1.19 17.27 -1.12
CA PHE A 152 2.48 16.62 -0.90
C PHE A 152 2.83 16.66 0.58
N ILE A 153 3.20 15.51 1.14
CA ILE A 153 3.61 15.38 2.54
C ILE A 153 5.13 15.33 2.62
N ASP A 154 5.68 16.09 3.55
CA ASP A 154 7.11 16.11 3.85
C ASP A 154 7.45 15.01 4.88
N ASN A 155 7.16 13.75 4.52
CA ASN A 155 7.43 12.59 5.37
C ASN A 155 8.92 12.19 5.32
N PRO A 156 9.45 11.58 6.39
CA PRO A 156 10.72 10.86 6.32
C PRO A 156 10.67 9.76 5.25
N VAL A 157 11.78 9.55 4.58
CA VAL A 157 11.87 8.49 3.55
C VAL A 157 12.18 7.17 4.24
N PHE A 158 11.24 6.23 4.16
CA PHE A 158 11.41 4.86 4.65
C PHE A 158 11.52 3.92 3.46
N GLU A 159 12.69 3.32 3.27
CA GLU A 159 12.98 2.45 2.13
C GLU A 159 13.06 0.99 2.55
N MET A 160 12.03 0.24 2.21
CA MET A 160 11.99 -1.21 2.33
C MET A 160 10.95 -1.77 1.36
N SER A 161 11.36 -2.66 0.47
CA SER A 161 10.44 -3.29 -0.47
C SER A 161 9.99 -4.69 -0.01
N SER A 162 8.75 -5.05 -0.30
CA SER A 162 8.27 -6.41 -0.09
C SER A 162 9.04 -7.43 -0.96
N THR A 163 9.53 -7.03 -2.13
CA THR A 163 10.36 -7.88 -2.98
C THR A 163 11.65 -8.28 -2.26
N PHE A 164 12.36 -7.33 -1.67
CA PHE A 164 13.55 -7.62 -0.87
C PHE A 164 13.25 -8.61 0.27
N VAL A 165 12.15 -8.40 0.99
CA VAL A 165 11.75 -9.32 2.08
C VAL A 165 11.45 -10.72 1.56
N ARG A 166 10.74 -10.84 0.42
CA ARG A 166 10.45 -12.15 -0.19
C ARG A 166 11.70 -12.88 -0.66
N GLU A 167 12.66 -12.17 -1.25
CA GLU A 167 13.95 -12.76 -1.67
C GLU A 167 14.71 -13.33 -0.47
N ARG A 168 14.76 -12.61 0.64
CA ARG A 168 15.37 -13.12 1.87
C ARG A 168 14.66 -14.35 2.40
N LEU A 169 13.31 -14.34 2.44
CA LEU A 169 12.52 -15.50 2.86
C LEU A 169 12.75 -16.72 1.97
N LYS A 170 12.81 -16.53 0.63
CA LYS A 170 13.14 -17.60 -0.32
C LYS A 170 14.53 -18.22 -0.06
N ASN A 171 15.48 -17.40 0.37
CA ASN A 171 16.82 -17.85 0.71
C ASN A 171 16.95 -18.47 2.11
N GLY A 172 15.91 -18.38 2.94
CA GLY A 172 15.95 -18.80 4.34
C GLY A 172 16.70 -17.82 5.24
N ASP A 173 16.86 -16.58 4.80
CA ASP A 173 17.50 -15.52 5.57
C ASP A 173 16.56 -14.93 6.62
N ASP A 174 17.13 -14.39 7.70
CA ASP A 174 16.39 -13.68 8.73
C ASP A 174 15.81 -12.36 8.19
N ILE A 175 14.53 -12.13 8.47
CA ILE A 175 13.80 -10.93 8.06
C ILE A 175 13.42 -10.02 9.23
N ARG A 176 13.90 -10.30 10.45
CA ARG A 176 13.66 -9.43 11.61
C ARG A 176 14.14 -8.01 11.29
N PHE A 177 13.43 -7.03 11.83
CA PHE A 177 13.63 -5.59 11.60
C PHE A 177 13.28 -5.06 10.19
N TYR A 178 13.05 -5.93 9.20
CA TYR A 178 12.51 -5.52 7.90
C TYR A 178 10.97 -5.53 7.89
N VAL A 179 10.40 -6.24 8.84
CA VAL A 179 8.97 -6.34 9.11
C VAL A 179 8.71 -6.13 10.61
N THR A 180 7.45 -5.96 11.03
CA THR A 180 7.12 -5.93 12.46
C THR A 180 7.26 -7.32 13.10
N ASP A 181 7.38 -7.36 14.42
CA ASP A 181 7.48 -8.64 15.16
C ASP A 181 6.26 -9.54 14.87
N LYS A 182 5.05 -8.97 14.82
CA LYS A 182 3.83 -9.74 14.48
C LYS A 182 3.87 -10.29 13.06
N CYS A 183 4.40 -9.54 12.12
CA CYS A 183 4.59 -10.01 10.76
C CYS A 183 5.64 -11.13 10.72
N TYR A 184 6.76 -10.96 11.41
CA TYR A 184 7.80 -11.97 11.53
C TYR A 184 7.28 -13.27 12.14
N GLU A 185 6.61 -13.20 13.30
CA GLU A 185 6.04 -14.36 13.99
C GLU A 185 4.99 -15.10 13.16
N PHE A 186 4.25 -14.37 12.33
CA PHE A 186 3.30 -14.98 11.41
C PHE A 186 4.02 -15.72 10.28
N LEU A 187 5.01 -15.08 9.65
CA LEU A 187 5.69 -15.58 8.46
C LEU A 187 6.69 -16.71 8.76
N LYS A 188 7.28 -16.78 9.96
CA LYS A 188 8.25 -17.84 10.31
C LYS A 188 7.70 -19.25 10.21
N ASN A 189 6.36 -19.41 10.24
CA ASN A 189 5.68 -20.70 10.13
C ASN A 189 5.35 -21.08 8.69
N PHE A 190 5.69 -20.25 7.70
CA PHE A 190 5.46 -20.51 6.29
C PHE A 190 6.72 -21.11 5.63
N ASP A 191 6.56 -22.17 4.86
CA ASP A 191 7.62 -22.64 3.96
C ASP A 191 7.60 -21.83 2.66
N PHE A 192 8.36 -20.74 2.64
CA PHE A 192 8.45 -19.88 1.47
C PHE A 192 9.12 -20.50 0.26
N LYS A 193 9.90 -21.57 0.43
CA LYS A 193 10.49 -22.31 -0.69
C LYS A 193 9.42 -23.09 -1.44
N GLU A 194 8.53 -23.72 -0.70
CA GLU A 194 7.40 -24.46 -1.26
C GLU A 194 6.38 -23.49 -1.90
N ILE A 195 5.98 -22.46 -1.17
CA ILE A 195 4.93 -21.53 -1.58
C ILE A 195 5.35 -20.67 -2.80
N CYS A 196 6.63 -20.28 -2.89
CA CYS A 196 7.12 -19.45 -3.99
C CYS A 196 7.72 -20.27 -5.15
N GLY A 197 7.61 -21.59 -5.15
CA GLY A 197 8.05 -22.47 -6.26
C GLY A 197 9.56 -22.49 -6.52
N CYS A 198 10.39 -22.12 -5.54
CA CYS A 198 11.84 -22.07 -5.69
C CYS A 198 12.48 -23.44 -5.39
N THR A 199 12.46 -24.35 -6.36
CA THR A 199 13.43 -25.45 -6.44
C THR A 199 14.71 -24.93 -7.09
N GLN A 200 15.59 -24.29 -6.34
CA GLN A 200 16.96 -24.10 -6.76
C GLN A 200 17.90 -24.83 -5.82
N GLU A 201 18.47 -25.92 -6.32
CA GLU A 201 19.67 -26.50 -5.73
C GLU A 201 20.75 -25.42 -5.64
N LYS A 202 21.24 -25.16 -4.41
CA LYS A 202 22.44 -24.36 -4.23
C LYS A 202 23.59 -25.07 -4.97
N LYS A 203 24.00 -24.56 -6.12
CA LYS A 203 25.31 -24.89 -6.67
C LYS A 203 26.35 -24.20 -5.81
N TYR A 204 27.10 -25.01 -5.07
CA TYR A 204 28.33 -24.64 -4.37
C TYR A 204 29.43 -24.27 -5.36
#